data_b43c98b3fb75f0a1856147b4bfaca6c4
#
_entry.id   b43c98b3fb75f0a1856147b4bfaca6c4
#
_cell.length_a   1.000
_cell.length_b   1.000
_cell.length_c   1.000
_cell.angle_alpha   90.00
_cell.angle_beta   90.00
_cell.angle_gamma   90.00
#
_symmetry.space_group_name_H-M   'P 1'
#
loop_
_entity.id
_entity.type
_entity.pdbx_description
1 polymer ?
#
loop_
_entity_poly.entity_id
_entity_poly.type
_entity_poly.pdbx_seq_one_letter_code
_entity_poly.pdbx_strand_id
1 'polypeptide(L)'
;MIIWLTGQPGSGKTTLGNELIARIKSENSSIKIINLDGDDLRSINKNKDYSKEGRIKNISTAISIMRFLANKKYICVVSIVAPYRFLRDELKVDFSFLEVYLHTSEIRGREDFFAKDYEVPTDPKALSIDTGKLTIKESADEILNVYRKMATVA
;
A
#
# COMPACT_ATOMS: atom_id res chain seq x y z
N MET A 1 -6.77 6.15 -9.31
CA MET A 1 -5.65 6.48 -8.40
C MET A 1 -5.30 5.28 -7.54
N ILE A 2 -4.01 5.07 -7.27
CA ILE A 2 -3.52 4.00 -6.41
C ILE A 2 -2.71 4.63 -5.27
N ILE A 3 -3.01 4.25 -4.03
CA ILE A 3 -2.24 4.60 -2.83
C ILE A 3 -1.63 3.29 -2.32
N TRP A 4 -0.34 3.10 -2.52
CA TRP A 4 0.33 1.86 -2.16
C TRP A 4 1.16 2.01 -0.89
N LEU A 5 0.67 1.38 0.18
CA LEU A 5 1.39 1.26 1.43
C LEU A 5 2.30 0.04 1.35
N THR A 6 3.60 0.26 1.23
CA THR A 6 4.63 -0.77 1.22
C THR A 6 5.45 -0.73 2.50
N GLY A 7 6.10 -1.82 2.86
CA GLY A 7 6.89 -1.95 4.07
C GLY A 7 6.84 -3.37 4.62
N GLN A 8 7.73 -3.70 5.55
CA GLN A 8 7.82 -5.02 6.16
C GLN A 8 6.52 -5.44 6.87
N PRO A 9 6.26 -6.73 7.09
CA PRO A 9 5.19 -7.17 7.97
C PRO A 9 5.25 -6.49 9.33
N GLY A 10 4.10 -6.08 9.87
CA GLY A 10 4.04 -5.36 11.15
C GLY A 10 4.30 -3.85 11.06
N SER A 11 4.58 -3.28 9.89
CA SER A 11 4.80 -1.83 9.74
C SER A 11 3.53 -0.97 9.85
N GLY A 12 2.34 -1.55 9.97
CA GLY A 12 1.08 -0.82 10.16
C GLY A 12 0.25 -0.57 8.90
N LYS A 13 0.57 -1.23 7.78
CA LYS A 13 -0.11 -1.03 6.48
C LYS A 13 -1.62 -1.21 6.54
N THR A 14 -2.09 -2.34 7.07
CA THR A 14 -3.53 -2.65 7.14
C THR A 14 -4.29 -1.65 8.00
N THR A 15 -3.76 -1.32 9.18
CA THR A 15 -4.39 -0.35 10.08
C THR A 15 -4.48 1.03 9.44
N LEU A 16 -3.39 1.50 8.84
CA LEU A 16 -3.33 2.79 8.19
C LEU A 16 -4.18 2.83 6.91
N GLY A 17 -4.20 1.74 6.15
CA GLY A 17 -5.06 1.60 4.97
C GLY A 17 -6.54 1.74 5.30
N ASN A 18 -6.98 1.10 6.38
CA ASN A 18 -8.37 1.20 6.85
C ASN A 18 -8.70 2.62 7.34
N GLU A 19 -7.78 3.28 8.05
CA GLU A 19 -7.93 4.66 8.49
C GLU A 19 -8.07 5.63 7.30
N LEU A 20 -7.23 5.49 6.29
CA LEU A 20 -7.31 6.31 5.06
C LEU A 20 -8.67 6.15 4.36
N ILE A 21 -9.15 4.92 4.22
CA ILE A 21 -10.44 4.66 3.59
C ILE A 21 -11.58 5.30 4.40
N ALA A 22 -11.58 5.14 5.71
CA ALA A 22 -12.60 5.72 6.58
C ALA A 22 -12.67 7.24 6.43
N ARG A 23 -11.51 7.92 6.42
CA ARG A 23 -11.44 9.37 6.26
C ARG A 23 -11.83 9.85 4.88
N ILE A 24 -11.34 9.23 3.82
CA ILE A 24 -11.70 9.59 2.44
C ILE A 24 -13.20 9.42 2.22
N LYS A 25 -13.81 8.34 2.75
CA LYS A 25 -15.26 8.14 2.68
C LYS A 25 -16.05 9.14 3.53
N SER A 26 -15.52 9.60 4.64
CA SER A 26 -16.19 10.64 5.45
C SER A 26 -16.24 11.99 4.75
N GLU A 27 -15.23 12.30 3.91
CA GLU A 27 -15.22 13.52 3.08
C GLU A 27 -16.15 13.42 1.86
N ASN A 28 -16.27 12.22 1.29
CA ASN A 28 -17.15 11.94 0.15
C ASN A 28 -17.65 10.50 0.17
N SER A 29 -18.86 10.30 0.65
CA SER A 29 -19.48 8.97 0.82
C SER A 29 -19.73 8.23 -0.50
N SER A 30 -19.82 8.94 -1.63
CA SER A 30 -20.03 8.34 -2.97
C SER A 30 -18.75 7.87 -3.66
N ILE A 31 -17.58 8.11 -3.03
CA ILE A 31 -16.30 7.76 -3.64
C ILE A 31 -16.12 6.25 -3.75
N LYS A 32 -15.68 5.80 -4.92
CA LYS A 32 -15.35 4.39 -5.15
C LYS A 32 -13.94 4.11 -4.65
N ILE A 33 -13.83 3.56 -3.46
CA ILE A 33 -12.54 3.25 -2.83
C ILE A 33 -12.56 1.86 -2.21
N ILE A 34 -11.48 1.13 -2.35
CA ILE A 34 -11.34 -0.24 -1.84
C ILE A 34 -9.94 -0.46 -1.26
N ASN A 35 -9.83 -1.30 -0.24
CA ASN A 35 -8.57 -1.82 0.28
C ASN A 35 -8.24 -3.15 -0.40
N LEU A 36 -6.99 -3.28 -0.86
CA LEU A 36 -6.39 -4.53 -1.29
C LEU A 36 -5.31 -4.91 -0.28
N ASP A 37 -5.65 -5.83 0.62
CA ASP A 37 -4.75 -6.33 1.65
C ASP A 37 -4.03 -7.61 1.18
N GLY A 38 -2.73 -7.70 1.47
CA GLY A 38 -1.90 -8.83 1.05
C GLY A 38 -2.28 -10.15 1.73
N ASP A 39 -2.72 -10.11 2.98
CA ASP A 39 -3.13 -11.29 3.73
C ASP A 39 -4.49 -11.81 3.23
N ASP A 40 -5.42 -10.92 2.89
CA ASP A 40 -6.69 -11.27 2.27
C ASP A 40 -6.47 -11.95 0.92
N LEU A 41 -5.60 -11.40 0.07
CA LEU A 41 -5.25 -12.00 -1.23
C LEU A 41 -4.60 -13.37 -1.06
N ARG A 42 -3.72 -13.53 -0.08
CA ARG A 42 -3.11 -14.83 0.22
C ARG A 42 -4.15 -15.86 0.67
N SER A 43 -5.10 -15.44 1.48
CA SER A 43 -6.19 -16.28 1.93
C SER A 43 -7.06 -16.76 0.75
N ILE A 44 -7.50 -15.84 -0.10
CA ILE A 44 -8.32 -16.15 -1.29
C ILE A 44 -7.58 -17.07 -2.26
N ASN A 45 -6.31 -16.80 -2.53
CA ASN A 45 -5.49 -17.58 -3.47
C ASN A 45 -4.89 -18.84 -2.84
N LYS A 46 -5.13 -19.09 -1.53
CA LYS A 46 -4.49 -20.16 -0.76
C LYS A 46 -2.96 -20.17 -0.88
N ASN A 47 -2.36 -18.99 -1.05
CA ASN A 47 -0.92 -18.82 -1.24
C ASN A 47 -0.23 -18.67 0.12
N LYS A 48 0.42 -19.73 0.59
CA LYS A 48 1.23 -19.74 1.82
C LYS A 48 2.74 -19.63 1.54
N ASP A 49 3.11 -19.44 0.29
CA ASP A 49 4.50 -19.35 -0.14
C ASP A 49 5.03 -17.92 0.07
N TYR A 50 5.99 -17.79 0.99
CA TYR A 50 6.71 -16.53 1.28
C TYR A 50 8.08 -16.45 0.61
N SER A 51 8.41 -17.42 -0.28
CA SER A 51 9.56 -17.31 -1.16
C SER A 51 9.45 -16.10 -2.10
N LYS A 52 10.53 -15.78 -2.80
CA LYS A 52 10.52 -14.73 -3.81
C LYS A 52 9.44 -14.95 -4.86
N GLU A 53 9.34 -16.17 -5.38
CA GLU A 53 8.36 -16.57 -6.39
C GLU A 53 6.92 -16.45 -5.86
N GLY A 54 6.67 -16.93 -4.65
CA GLY A 54 5.35 -16.83 -4.00
C GLY A 54 4.94 -15.39 -3.73
N ARG A 55 5.88 -14.52 -3.35
CA ARG A 55 5.64 -13.08 -3.20
C ARG A 55 5.34 -12.41 -4.54
N ILE A 56 6.14 -12.67 -5.58
CA ILE A 56 5.91 -12.14 -6.93
C ILE A 56 4.54 -12.54 -7.44
N LYS A 57 4.16 -13.82 -7.30
CA LYS A 57 2.85 -14.31 -7.73
C LYS A 57 1.70 -13.57 -7.03
N ASN A 58 1.78 -13.40 -5.72
CA ASN A 58 0.75 -12.70 -4.95
C ASN A 58 0.64 -11.23 -5.37
N ILE A 59 1.77 -10.55 -5.54
CA ILE A 59 1.82 -9.13 -5.95
C ILE A 59 1.32 -8.97 -7.38
N SER A 60 1.69 -9.84 -8.31
CA SER A 60 1.21 -9.79 -9.70
C SER A 60 -0.31 -9.97 -9.79
N THR A 61 -0.88 -10.82 -8.94
CA THR A 61 -2.35 -10.93 -8.83
C THR A 61 -2.96 -9.62 -8.33
N ALA A 62 -2.37 -9.00 -7.31
CA ALA A 62 -2.82 -7.70 -6.82
C ALA A 62 -2.74 -6.61 -7.90
N ILE A 63 -1.66 -6.57 -8.68
CA ILE A 63 -1.47 -5.62 -9.79
C ILE A 63 -2.58 -5.78 -10.84
N SER A 64 -2.93 -7.01 -11.22
CA SER A 64 -4.00 -7.28 -12.17
C SER A 64 -5.36 -6.78 -11.65
N ILE A 65 -5.65 -7.00 -10.36
CA ILE A 65 -6.87 -6.51 -9.71
C ILE A 65 -6.87 -4.98 -9.66
N MET A 66 -5.77 -4.35 -9.26
CA MET A 66 -5.64 -2.89 -9.21
C MET A 66 -5.86 -2.26 -10.57
N ARG A 67 -5.26 -2.82 -11.62
CA ARG A 67 -5.44 -2.35 -13.00
C ARG A 67 -6.91 -2.39 -13.42
N PHE A 68 -7.61 -3.48 -13.14
CA PHE A 68 -9.05 -3.60 -13.40
C PHE A 68 -9.86 -2.55 -12.63
N LEU A 69 -9.64 -2.42 -11.34
CA LEU A 69 -10.38 -1.49 -10.48
C LEU A 69 -10.10 -0.02 -10.82
N ALA A 70 -8.83 0.33 -11.08
CA ALA A 70 -8.45 1.69 -11.46
C ALA A 70 -9.09 2.12 -12.80
N ASN A 71 -9.19 1.20 -13.77
CA ASN A 71 -9.92 1.43 -15.02
C ASN A 71 -11.43 1.63 -14.78
N LYS A 72 -11.99 1.08 -13.69
CA LYS A 72 -13.37 1.32 -13.26
C LYS A 72 -13.52 2.55 -12.36
N LYS A 73 -12.48 3.40 -12.29
CA LYS A 73 -12.44 4.64 -11.50
C LYS A 73 -12.51 4.42 -9.99
N TYR A 74 -12.06 3.26 -9.52
CA TYR A 74 -11.84 3.06 -8.08
C TYR A 74 -10.52 3.71 -7.65
N ILE A 75 -10.51 4.20 -6.42
CA ILE A 75 -9.28 4.46 -5.68
C ILE A 75 -8.90 3.15 -5.00
N CYS A 76 -7.69 2.66 -5.27
CA CYS A 76 -7.17 1.46 -4.62
C CYS A 76 -6.19 1.87 -3.51
N VAL A 77 -6.53 1.58 -2.28
CA VAL A 77 -5.59 1.58 -1.16
C VAL A 77 -5.00 0.18 -1.06
N VAL A 78 -3.69 0.06 -1.13
CA VAL A 78 -3.00 -1.23 -1.22
C VAL A 78 -2.12 -1.42 -0.01
N SER A 79 -2.37 -2.46 0.77
CA SER A 79 -1.66 -2.81 2.00
C SER A 79 -0.87 -4.11 1.79
N ILE A 80 0.21 -4.04 1.01
CA ILE A 80 1.01 -5.21 0.62
C ILE A 80 2.49 -4.91 0.84
N VAL A 81 3.23 -5.87 1.39
CA VAL A 81 4.69 -5.74 1.62
C VAL A 81 5.41 -5.32 0.34
N ALA A 82 5.18 -6.01 -0.77
CA ALA A 82 5.72 -5.73 -2.10
C ALA A 82 7.22 -5.34 -2.07
N PRO A 83 8.11 -6.26 -1.74
CA PRO A 83 9.52 -5.92 -1.49
C PRO A 83 10.27 -5.48 -2.74
N TYR A 84 9.80 -5.81 -3.94
CA TYR A 84 10.51 -5.57 -5.20
C TYR A 84 10.02 -4.30 -5.89
N ARG A 85 10.93 -3.35 -6.13
CA ARG A 85 10.60 -2.06 -6.76
C ARG A 85 9.97 -2.21 -8.14
N PHE A 86 10.49 -3.13 -8.97
CA PHE A 86 9.98 -3.29 -10.33
C PHE A 86 8.48 -3.60 -10.38
N LEU A 87 7.93 -4.31 -9.38
CA LEU A 87 6.50 -4.59 -9.28
C LEU A 87 5.71 -3.35 -8.84
N ARG A 88 6.25 -2.57 -7.89
CA ARG A 88 5.59 -1.34 -7.45
C ARG A 88 5.59 -0.27 -8.54
N ASP A 89 6.64 -0.25 -9.37
CA ASP A 89 6.78 0.74 -10.45
C ASP A 89 5.91 0.44 -11.67
N GLU A 90 5.44 -0.81 -11.82
CA GLU A 90 4.66 -1.25 -13.00
C GLU A 90 3.41 -0.41 -13.26
N LEU A 91 2.72 0.03 -12.20
CA LEU A 91 1.48 0.81 -12.34
C LEU A 91 1.67 2.32 -12.39
N LYS A 92 2.88 2.81 -12.09
CA LYS A 92 3.18 4.25 -12.06
C LYS A 92 3.07 4.91 -13.43
N VAL A 93 3.26 4.14 -14.50
CA VAL A 93 3.20 4.62 -15.88
C VAL A 93 1.75 4.88 -16.32
N ASP A 94 0.82 4.04 -15.85
CA ASP A 94 -0.56 4.04 -16.33
C ASP A 94 -1.52 4.81 -15.43
N PHE A 95 -1.17 5.00 -14.15
CA PHE A 95 -2.09 5.53 -13.15
C PHE A 95 -1.45 6.59 -12.27
N SER A 96 -2.29 7.52 -11.78
CA SER A 96 -1.91 8.38 -10.67
C SER A 96 -1.58 7.50 -9.45
N PHE A 97 -0.34 7.60 -8.95
CA PHE A 97 0.24 6.66 -8.01
C PHE A 97 0.92 7.39 -6.84
N LEU A 98 0.50 7.07 -5.63
CA LEU A 98 1.15 7.54 -4.39
C LEU A 98 1.79 6.35 -3.69
N GLU A 99 3.11 6.30 -3.69
CA GLU A 99 3.89 5.30 -2.95
C GLU A 99 4.17 5.79 -1.54
N VAL A 100 3.86 4.96 -0.54
CA VAL A 100 4.08 5.26 0.87
C VAL A 100 4.86 4.11 1.50
N TYR A 101 6.08 4.39 1.90
CA TYR A 101 6.93 3.45 2.62
C TYR A 101 6.73 3.58 4.12
N LEU A 102 6.18 2.54 4.72
CA LEU A 102 6.01 2.44 6.17
C LEU A 102 7.15 1.63 6.77
N HIS A 103 7.80 2.20 7.78
CA HIS A 103 8.86 1.54 8.51
C HIS A 103 8.76 1.81 10.01
N THR A 104 9.44 1.03 10.80
CA THR A 104 9.56 1.20 12.25
C THR A 104 10.79 0.45 12.75
N SER A 105 11.41 0.95 13.82
CA SER A 105 12.43 0.24 14.56
C SER A 105 11.85 -0.58 15.72
N GLU A 106 10.53 -0.50 15.96
CA GLU A 106 9.87 -1.26 17.02
C GLU A 106 9.78 -2.74 16.63
N ILE A 107 9.97 -3.61 17.63
CA ILE A 107 9.75 -5.06 17.50
C ILE A 107 8.26 -5.33 17.68
N ARG A 108 7.61 -5.83 16.63
CA ARG A 108 6.15 -6.05 16.60
C ARG A 108 5.73 -7.51 16.42
N GLY A 109 6.69 -8.44 16.56
CA GLY A 109 6.43 -9.88 16.53
C GLY A 109 6.16 -10.47 15.13
N ARG A 110 6.54 -9.78 14.06
CA ARG A 110 6.38 -10.23 12.67
C ARG A 110 7.72 -10.33 11.92
N GLU A 111 8.83 -10.24 12.65
CA GLU A 111 10.19 -10.17 12.10
C GLU A 111 10.58 -11.44 11.34
N ASP A 112 10.06 -12.61 11.75
CA ASP A 112 10.29 -13.90 11.07
C ASP A 112 9.73 -13.94 9.64
N PHE A 113 8.78 -13.06 9.32
CA PHE A 113 8.18 -12.92 8.00
C PHE A 113 8.81 -11.82 7.14
N PHE A 114 9.85 -11.16 7.62
CA PHE A 114 10.50 -10.09 6.87
C PHE A 114 11.06 -10.58 5.54
N ALA A 115 10.85 -9.78 4.51
CA ALA A 115 11.53 -9.96 3.24
C ALA A 115 12.98 -9.46 3.38
N LYS A 116 13.95 -10.38 3.36
CA LYS A 116 15.38 -10.05 3.52
C LYS A 116 15.92 -9.21 2.37
N ASP A 117 15.31 -9.34 1.20
CA ASP A 117 15.63 -8.65 -0.05
C ASP A 117 14.68 -7.47 -0.34
N TYR A 118 14.14 -6.84 0.72
CA TYR A 118 13.24 -5.69 0.59
C TYR A 118 13.99 -4.47 0.02
N GLU A 119 13.48 -3.95 -1.08
CA GLU A 119 14.00 -2.77 -1.76
C GLU A 119 13.22 -1.52 -1.35
N VAL A 120 13.85 -0.65 -0.56
CA VAL A 120 13.27 0.63 -0.15
C VAL A 120 12.94 1.50 -1.39
N PRO A 121 11.81 2.20 -1.42
CA PRO A 121 11.51 3.14 -2.50
C PRO A 121 12.62 4.16 -2.71
N THR A 122 12.95 4.44 -3.96
CA THR A 122 13.94 5.45 -4.37
C THR A 122 13.31 6.63 -5.12
N ASP A 123 12.01 6.56 -5.40
CA ASP A 123 11.28 7.65 -6.01
C ASP A 123 11.23 8.85 -5.04
N PRO A 124 11.73 10.04 -5.42
CA PRO A 124 11.70 11.22 -4.54
C PRO A 124 10.29 11.70 -4.20
N LYS A 125 9.28 11.24 -4.92
CA LYS A 125 7.86 11.53 -4.63
C LYS A 125 7.24 10.54 -3.64
N ALA A 126 7.92 9.44 -3.32
CA ALA A 126 7.44 8.49 -2.33
C ALA A 126 7.48 9.12 -0.93
N LEU A 127 6.42 8.90 -0.16
CA LEU A 127 6.41 9.27 1.25
C LEU A 127 7.13 8.20 2.07
N SER A 128 7.90 8.63 3.06
CA SER A 128 8.52 7.74 4.05
C SER A 128 7.97 8.08 5.43
N ILE A 129 7.30 7.12 6.07
CA ILE A 129 6.62 7.31 7.35
C ILE A 129 7.15 6.32 8.37
N ASP A 130 7.69 6.85 9.46
CA ASP A 130 8.08 6.06 10.63
C ASP A 130 6.88 5.88 11.57
N THR A 131 6.27 4.71 11.51
CA THR A 131 5.09 4.37 12.34
C THR A 131 5.44 4.05 13.80
N GLY A 132 6.70 4.06 14.16
CA GLY A 132 7.16 4.05 15.56
C GLY A 132 7.19 5.45 16.18
N LYS A 133 7.25 6.50 15.35
CA LYS A 133 7.30 7.90 15.78
C LYS A 133 5.98 8.63 15.61
N LEU A 134 5.26 8.35 14.53
CA LEU A 134 3.98 8.97 14.24
C LEU A 134 2.81 8.06 14.64
N THR A 135 1.78 8.64 15.21
CA THR A 135 0.51 7.98 15.45
C THR A 135 -0.18 7.63 14.12
N ILE A 136 -1.16 6.75 14.17
CA ILE A 136 -2.00 6.41 13.00
C ILE A 136 -2.65 7.67 12.42
N LYS A 137 -3.12 8.58 13.28
CA LYS A 137 -3.74 9.84 12.88
C LYS A 137 -2.76 10.75 12.15
N GLU A 138 -1.60 10.98 12.71
CA GLU A 138 -0.54 11.81 12.10
C GLU A 138 -0.06 11.21 10.78
N SER A 139 0.16 9.90 10.74
CA SER A 139 0.54 9.19 9.49
C SER A 139 -0.53 9.35 8.40
N ALA A 140 -1.81 9.22 8.77
CA ALA A 140 -2.92 9.41 7.83
C ALA A 140 -3.00 10.87 7.36
N ASP A 141 -2.79 11.85 8.24
CA ASP A 141 -2.80 13.28 7.89
C ASP A 141 -1.74 13.59 6.83
N GLU A 142 -0.52 13.08 6.98
CA GLU A 142 0.54 13.26 5.98
C GLU A 142 0.16 12.68 4.61
N ILE A 143 -0.36 11.46 4.58
CA ILE A 143 -0.77 10.81 3.32
C ILE A 143 -1.92 11.56 2.67
N LEU A 144 -2.94 11.95 3.45
CA LEU A 144 -4.11 12.67 2.94
C LEU A 144 -3.77 14.05 2.39
N ASN A 145 -2.78 14.74 2.97
CA ASN A 145 -2.30 16.01 2.44
C ASN A 145 -1.74 15.87 1.01
N VAL A 146 -0.96 14.81 0.75
CA VAL A 146 -0.45 14.54 -0.59
C VAL A 146 -1.55 14.05 -1.52
N TYR A 147 -2.39 13.12 -1.06
CA TYR A 147 -3.54 12.61 -1.80
C TYR A 147 -4.45 13.74 -2.33
N ARG A 148 -4.83 14.69 -1.45
CA ARG A 148 -5.70 15.82 -1.84
C ARG A 148 -5.06 16.71 -2.91
N LYS A 149 -3.75 16.98 -2.81
CA LYS A 149 -3.01 17.73 -3.85
C LYS A 149 -3.02 16.99 -5.19
N MET A 150 -2.83 15.67 -5.17
CA MET A 150 -2.88 14.87 -6.40
C MET A 150 -4.29 14.78 -6.99
N ALA A 151 -5.32 14.71 -6.16
CA ALA A 151 -6.70 14.64 -6.61
C ALA A 151 -7.21 15.94 -7.23
N THR A 152 -6.67 17.11 -6.83
CA THR A 152 -7.03 18.44 -7.39
C THR A 152 -6.37 18.70 -8.74
N VAL A 153 -5.32 17.98 -9.12
CA VAL A 153 -4.59 18.16 -10.40
C VAL A 153 -5.08 17.18 -11.47
N ALA A 154 -5.83 16.18 -11.09
CA ALA A 154 -6.40 15.16 -11.98
C ALA A 154 -7.80 15.52 -12.43
#